data_69b1980bfeefbd01b77fcbb3e11b6a6d
#
_entry.id   69b1980bfeefbd01b77fcbb3e11b6a6d
#
_cell.length_a   1.000
_cell.length_b   1.000
_cell.length_c   1.000
_cell.angle_alpha   90.00
_cell.angle_beta   90.00
_cell.angle_gamma   90.00
#
_symmetry.space_group_name_H-M   'P 1'
#
loop_
_entity.id
_entity.type
_entity.pdbx_description
1 polymer ?
#
loop_
_entity_poly.entity_id
_entity_poly.type
_entity_poly.pdbx_seq_one_letter_code
_entity_poly.pdbx_strand_id
1 'polypeptide(L)'
;MHWVPMTNWTYGEVRSDNAYKGGGGVNDGDFCTLLETFKIDATWSNADEKWFQLYCCLQRCNSALRVMNTLDENSLSILKSRKAEMKVIRAHFFFELVRLFKQVPYFDENVENDDYKYIPNNQYTREELLGKIAQEFLDAADDLPDTQSQVGRITKNIAYAYAAKAILYQAINKMTITKWLLLISSCWLKW
;
A
#
# COMPACT_ATOMS: atom_id res chain seq x y z
N MET A 1 6.12 -3.14 -22.79
CA MET A 1 5.34 -2.98 -21.55
C MET A 1 5.88 -3.98 -20.53
N HIS A 2 6.72 -3.54 -19.61
CA HIS A 2 7.37 -4.42 -18.63
C HIS A 2 6.48 -4.58 -17.40
N TRP A 3 5.65 -5.61 -17.37
CA TRP A 3 4.72 -5.88 -16.25
C TRP A 3 5.38 -6.61 -15.07
N VAL A 4 6.38 -7.43 -15.34
CA VAL A 4 6.97 -8.35 -14.34
C VAL A 4 7.70 -7.65 -13.20
N PRO A 5 8.50 -6.57 -13.43
CA PRO A 5 9.20 -5.89 -12.33
C PRO A 5 8.28 -5.22 -11.32
N MET A 6 7.00 -5.02 -11.67
CA MET A 6 6.05 -4.23 -10.90
C MET A 6 5.15 -5.06 -9.99
N THR A 7 5.18 -6.38 -10.12
CA THR A 7 4.25 -7.27 -9.42
C THR A 7 4.61 -7.44 -7.94
N ASN A 8 3.60 -7.70 -7.13
CA ASN A 8 3.80 -8.07 -5.74
C ASN A 8 4.49 -9.44 -5.60
N TRP A 9 4.44 -10.29 -6.62
CA TRP A 9 5.23 -11.51 -6.68
C TRP A 9 6.73 -11.20 -6.62
N THR A 10 7.22 -10.27 -7.44
CA THR A 10 8.63 -9.88 -7.47
C THR A 10 9.09 -9.29 -6.13
N TYR A 11 8.35 -8.30 -5.60
CA TYR A 11 8.73 -7.59 -4.38
C TYR A 11 8.34 -8.32 -3.08
N GLY A 12 7.45 -9.28 -3.15
CA GLY A 12 7.01 -10.10 -2.02
C GLY A 12 7.65 -11.47 -2.03
N GLU A 13 7.23 -12.32 -2.95
CA GLU A 13 7.57 -13.75 -2.94
C GLU A 13 9.02 -14.02 -3.35
N VAL A 14 9.53 -13.38 -4.42
CA VAL A 14 10.91 -13.54 -4.88
C VAL A 14 11.91 -12.90 -3.89
N ARG A 15 11.53 -11.78 -3.27
CA ARG A 15 12.35 -11.10 -2.25
C ARG A 15 12.41 -11.88 -0.94
N SER A 16 11.43 -12.71 -0.66
CA SER A 16 11.36 -13.58 0.52
C SER A 16 11.81 -15.00 0.17
N ASP A 17 11.84 -15.89 1.15
CA ASP A 17 12.18 -17.31 0.94
C ASP A 17 11.00 -18.13 0.36
N ASN A 18 9.88 -17.47 -0.01
CA ASN A 18 8.69 -18.17 -0.48
C ASN A 18 8.79 -18.64 -1.92
N ALA A 19 9.55 -17.93 -2.77
CA ALA A 19 9.69 -18.31 -4.18
C ALA A 19 11.11 -18.04 -4.69
N TYR A 20 11.59 -18.98 -5.49
CA TYR A 20 12.76 -18.80 -6.34
C TYR A 20 12.31 -18.28 -7.71
N LYS A 21 13.06 -17.34 -8.29
CA LYS A 21 12.65 -16.77 -9.58
C LYS A 21 12.56 -17.78 -10.72
N GLY A 22 13.33 -18.87 -10.65
CA GLY A 22 13.40 -19.87 -11.72
C GLY A 22 14.10 -19.36 -12.98
N GLY A 23 13.69 -19.90 -14.16
CA GLY A 23 14.19 -19.50 -15.45
C GLY A 23 15.49 -20.17 -15.87
N GLY A 24 16.06 -19.71 -17.01
CA GLY A 24 17.23 -20.28 -17.68
C GLY A 24 18.59 -19.84 -17.11
N GLY A 25 18.63 -19.19 -15.97
CA GLY A 25 19.85 -18.72 -15.31
C GLY A 25 19.77 -17.29 -14.79
N VAL A 26 20.88 -16.77 -14.29
CA VAL A 26 20.95 -15.44 -13.62
C VAL A 26 20.54 -14.28 -14.54
N ASN A 27 20.75 -14.42 -15.84
CA ASN A 27 20.43 -13.38 -16.82
C ASN A 27 18.97 -13.45 -17.31
N ASP A 28 18.22 -14.50 -16.95
CA ASP A 28 16.82 -14.62 -17.28
C ASP A 28 15.98 -13.96 -16.17
N GLY A 29 15.61 -12.69 -16.38
CA GLY A 29 14.99 -11.86 -15.35
C GLY A 29 16.00 -11.42 -14.29
N ASP A 30 17.10 -10.81 -14.70
CA ASP A 30 18.22 -10.34 -13.86
C ASP A 30 17.74 -9.46 -12.69
N PHE A 31 16.72 -8.62 -12.91
CA PHE A 31 16.10 -7.80 -11.86
C PHE A 31 15.53 -8.64 -10.70
N CYS A 32 14.97 -9.84 -10.98
CA CYS A 32 14.54 -10.76 -9.94
C CYS A 32 15.73 -11.35 -9.18
N THR A 33 16.82 -11.69 -9.88
CA THR A 33 18.06 -12.18 -9.26
C THR A 33 18.67 -11.13 -8.32
N LEU A 34 18.67 -9.87 -8.71
CA LEU A 34 19.16 -8.77 -7.86
C LEU A 34 18.32 -8.59 -6.59
N LEU A 35 16.99 -8.71 -6.70
CA LEU A 35 16.09 -8.68 -5.55
C LEU A 35 16.29 -9.86 -4.62
N GLU A 36 16.31 -11.08 -5.17
CA GLU A 36 16.49 -12.33 -4.42
C GLU A 36 17.80 -12.36 -3.65
N THR A 37 18.89 -11.92 -4.29
CA THR A 37 20.22 -11.90 -3.70
C THR A 37 20.54 -10.65 -2.89
N PHE A 38 19.57 -9.72 -2.70
CA PHE A 38 19.73 -8.47 -1.97
C PHE A 38 20.83 -7.55 -2.52
N LYS A 39 21.09 -7.60 -3.84
CA LYS A 39 22.12 -6.83 -4.54
C LYS A 39 21.57 -5.60 -5.26
N ILE A 40 20.46 -5.07 -4.82
CA ILE A 40 19.90 -3.80 -5.31
C ILE A 40 20.54 -2.63 -4.57
N ASP A 41 20.71 -1.52 -5.27
CA ASP A 41 21.15 -0.24 -4.71
C ASP A 41 20.16 0.89 -5.02
N ALA A 42 20.48 2.12 -4.58
CA ALA A 42 19.63 3.28 -4.75
C ALA A 42 19.46 3.75 -6.22
N THR A 43 20.29 3.24 -7.13
CA THR A 43 20.23 3.58 -8.57
C THR A 43 19.42 2.59 -9.39
N TRP A 44 18.86 1.58 -8.73
CA TRP A 44 18.13 0.51 -9.39
C TRP A 44 16.80 1.01 -10.00
N SER A 45 16.75 1.08 -11.33
CA SER A 45 15.65 1.67 -12.10
C SER A 45 14.28 1.03 -11.88
N ASN A 46 14.23 -0.26 -11.51
CA ASN A 46 12.97 -0.94 -11.23
C ASN A 46 12.30 -0.43 -9.94
N ALA A 47 13.08 0.05 -8.97
CA ALA A 47 12.52 0.69 -7.78
C ALA A 47 11.89 2.05 -8.14
N ASP A 48 12.55 2.84 -8.98
CA ASP A 48 12.05 4.11 -9.49
C ASP A 48 10.75 3.90 -10.29
N GLU A 49 10.72 2.92 -11.18
CA GLU A 49 9.52 2.56 -11.93
C GLU A 49 8.35 2.16 -11.01
N LYS A 50 8.61 1.35 -9.97
CA LYS A 50 7.60 0.95 -8.97
C LYS A 50 7.06 2.15 -8.20
N TRP A 51 7.94 3.05 -7.76
CA TRP A 51 7.59 4.31 -7.13
C TRP A 51 6.67 5.15 -8.02
N PHE A 52 7.11 5.42 -9.23
CA PHE A 52 6.37 6.22 -10.20
C PHE A 52 4.97 5.66 -10.46
N GLN A 53 4.84 4.36 -10.69
CA GLN A 53 3.53 3.76 -10.99
C GLN A 53 2.58 3.80 -9.79
N LEU A 54 3.07 3.57 -8.57
CA LEU A 54 2.24 3.67 -7.37
C LEU A 54 1.71 5.11 -7.20
N TYR A 55 2.57 6.10 -7.40
CA TYR A 55 2.13 7.52 -7.35
C TYR A 55 1.20 7.91 -8.49
N CYS A 56 1.37 7.38 -9.69
CA CYS A 56 0.40 7.55 -10.78
C CYS A 56 -0.99 7.01 -10.41
N CYS A 57 -1.04 5.86 -9.74
CA CYS A 57 -2.30 5.30 -9.26
C CYS A 57 -2.93 6.17 -8.17
N LEU A 58 -2.14 6.67 -7.21
CA LEU A 58 -2.60 7.59 -6.17
C LEU A 58 -3.18 8.88 -6.76
N GLN A 59 -2.47 9.47 -7.73
CA GLN A 59 -2.93 10.69 -8.39
C GLN A 59 -4.27 10.47 -9.12
N ARG A 60 -4.47 9.30 -9.74
CA ARG A 60 -5.75 8.95 -10.36
C ARG A 60 -6.87 8.83 -9.32
N CYS A 61 -6.59 8.24 -8.16
CA CYS A 61 -7.56 8.17 -7.07
C CYS A 61 -7.93 9.57 -6.57
N ASN A 62 -6.94 10.43 -6.33
CA ASN A 62 -7.16 11.82 -5.89
C ASN A 62 -7.93 12.63 -6.95
N SER A 63 -7.60 12.46 -8.23
CA SER A 63 -8.33 13.13 -9.31
C SER A 63 -9.79 12.70 -9.38
N ALA A 64 -10.06 11.39 -9.23
CA ALA A 64 -11.43 10.88 -9.18
C ALA A 64 -12.19 11.41 -7.97
N LEU A 65 -11.56 11.44 -6.78
CA LEU A 65 -12.16 11.98 -5.56
C LEU A 65 -12.46 13.48 -5.70
N ARG A 66 -11.55 14.29 -6.28
CA ARG A 66 -11.81 15.71 -6.56
C ARG A 66 -13.07 15.91 -7.40
N VAL A 67 -13.18 15.15 -8.50
CA VAL A 67 -14.38 15.23 -9.36
C VAL A 67 -15.64 14.78 -8.59
N MET A 68 -15.56 13.66 -7.87
CA MET A 68 -16.71 13.15 -7.10
C MET A 68 -17.13 14.11 -5.97
N ASN A 69 -16.20 14.91 -5.44
CA ASN A 69 -16.51 15.91 -4.41
C ASN A 69 -17.25 17.14 -4.95
N THR A 70 -17.26 17.37 -6.27
CA THR A 70 -18.08 18.43 -6.88
C THR A 70 -19.52 18.00 -7.15
N LEU A 71 -19.83 16.72 -7.00
CA LEU A 71 -21.17 16.16 -7.27
C LEU A 71 -22.04 16.19 -6.01
N ASP A 72 -23.34 16.40 -6.19
CA ASP A 72 -24.31 16.37 -5.10
C ASP A 72 -24.61 14.91 -4.67
N GLU A 73 -24.30 14.57 -3.44
CA GLU A 73 -24.54 13.25 -2.86
C GLU A 73 -26.04 12.89 -2.77
N ASN A 74 -26.92 13.89 -2.64
CA ASN A 74 -28.35 13.65 -2.59
C ASN A 74 -28.92 13.23 -3.96
N SER A 75 -28.28 13.69 -5.04
CA SER A 75 -28.69 13.35 -6.41
C SER A 75 -28.24 11.96 -6.85
N LEU A 76 -27.21 11.40 -6.22
CA LEU A 76 -26.57 10.16 -6.63
C LEU A 76 -26.34 9.24 -5.44
N SER A 77 -27.33 8.41 -5.11
CA SER A 77 -27.27 7.49 -3.95
C SER A 77 -26.05 6.57 -3.91
N ILE A 78 -25.43 6.31 -5.06
CA ILE A 78 -24.23 5.46 -5.18
C ILE A 78 -22.93 6.24 -4.92
N LEU A 79 -22.96 7.58 -4.91
CA LEU A 79 -21.76 8.42 -4.90
C LEU A 79 -20.91 8.20 -3.64
N LYS A 80 -21.55 8.10 -2.49
CA LYS A 80 -20.91 7.87 -1.21
C LYS A 80 -20.08 6.57 -1.21
N SER A 81 -20.67 5.49 -1.68
CA SER A 81 -19.99 4.20 -1.82
C SER A 81 -18.84 4.26 -2.84
N ARG A 82 -18.97 5.02 -3.94
CA ARG A 82 -17.89 5.17 -4.93
C ARG A 82 -16.73 5.99 -4.41
N LYS A 83 -16.98 7.03 -3.63
CA LYS A 83 -15.92 7.76 -2.91
C LYS A 83 -15.18 6.85 -1.95
N ALA A 84 -15.90 6.03 -1.19
CA ALA A 84 -15.31 5.07 -0.27
C ALA A 84 -14.45 4.02 -0.99
N GLU A 85 -14.90 3.47 -2.12
CA GLU A 85 -14.08 2.57 -2.94
C GLU A 85 -12.76 3.24 -3.36
N MET A 86 -12.79 4.50 -3.80
CA MET A 86 -11.57 5.23 -4.20
C MET A 86 -10.63 5.47 -3.02
N LYS A 87 -11.15 5.77 -1.83
CA LYS A 87 -10.34 5.88 -0.61
C LYS A 87 -9.66 4.57 -0.25
N VAL A 88 -10.36 3.44 -0.34
CA VAL A 88 -9.76 2.11 -0.10
C VAL A 88 -8.64 1.81 -1.11
N ILE A 89 -8.85 2.12 -2.39
CA ILE A 89 -7.82 1.92 -3.43
C ILE A 89 -6.62 2.83 -3.16
N ARG A 90 -6.82 4.09 -2.80
CA ARG A 90 -5.77 5.03 -2.43
C ARG A 90 -4.97 4.54 -1.23
N ALA A 91 -5.66 4.18 -0.15
CA ALA A 91 -5.04 3.63 1.05
C ALA A 91 -4.21 2.38 0.75
N HIS A 92 -4.68 1.51 -0.14
CA HIS A 92 -3.93 0.33 -0.58
C HIS A 92 -2.61 0.73 -1.27
N PHE A 93 -2.61 1.70 -2.19
CA PHE A 93 -1.39 2.13 -2.85
C PHE A 93 -0.41 2.82 -1.89
N PHE A 94 -0.89 3.63 -0.93
CA PHE A 94 -0.05 4.15 0.13
C PHE A 94 0.53 3.04 1.02
N PHE A 95 -0.24 2.03 1.33
CA PHE A 95 0.24 0.87 2.09
C PHE A 95 1.40 0.16 1.36
N GLU A 96 1.27 -0.06 0.03
CA GLU A 96 2.35 -0.64 -0.77
C GLU A 96 3.60 0.25 -0.80
N LEU A 97 3.45 1.58 -0.94
CA LEU A 97 4.56 2.53 -0.88
C LEU A 97 5.30 2.47 0.46
N VAL A 98 4.57 2.54 1.58
CA VAL A 98 5.17 2.53 2.93
C VAL A 98 5.85 1.20 3.24
N ARG A 99 5.34 0.08 2.72
CA ARG A 99 5.99 -1.22 2.85
C ARG A 99 7.35 -1.26 2.18
N LEU A 100 7.46 -0.71 0.98
CA LEU A 100 8.67 -0.77 0.15
C LEU A 100 9.67 0.34 0.48
N PHE A 101 9.20 1.58 0.66
CA PHE A 101 10.04 2.78 0.73
C PHE A 101 10.10 3.42 2.12
N LYS A 102 9.41 2.86 3.10
CA LYS A 102 9.37 3.32 4.52
C LYS A 102 8.69 4.67 4.71
N GLN A 103 9.37 5.77 4.37
CA GLN A 103 8.88 7.13 4.47
C GLN A 103 8.63 7.67 3.07
N VAL A 104 7.44 8.19 2.84
CA VAL A 104 6.98 8.62 1.52
C VAL A 104 6.15 9.91 1.67
N PRO A 105 6.16 10.81 0.67
CA PRO A 105 5.24 11.93 0.64
C PRO A 105 3.79 11.45 0.71
N TYR A 106 3.03 11.97 1.67
CA TYR A 106 1.61 11.65 1.83
C TYR A 106 0.75 12.87 1.48
N PHE A 107 -0.22 12.69 0.60
CA PHE A 107 -1.15 13.72 0.17
C PHE A 107 -2.49 13.11 -0.27
N ASP A 108 -3.54 13.89 -0.11
CA ASP A 108 -4.90 13.54 -0.47
C ASP A 108 -5.42 14.37 -1.65
N GLU A 109 -6.71 14.29 -1.92
CA GLU A 109 -7.38 15.02 -2.99
C GLU A 109 -7.43 16.54 -2.81
N ASN A 110 -7.08 17.07 -1.64
CA ASN A 110 -7.08 18.50 -1.34
C ASN A 110 -5.77 19.19 -1.78
N VAL A 111 -4.72 18.40 -2.03
CA VAL A 111 -3.44 18.93 -2.52
C VAL A 111 -3.51 19.10 -4.04
N GLU A 112 -3.19 20.27 -4.54
CA GLU A 112 -3.17 20.56 -5.97
C GLU A 112 -1.98 19.93 -6.68
N ASN A 113 -2.11 19.68 -7.99
CA ASN A 113 -1.14 18.92 -8.77
C ASN A 113 0.28 19.51 -8.74
N ASP A 114 0.43 20.83 -8.70
CA ASP A 114 1.75 21.46 -8.70
C ASP A 114 2.42 21.48 -7.33
N ASP A 115 1.66 21.25 -6.25
CA ASP A 115 2.17 21.30 -4.89
C ASP A 115 2.78 19.98 -4.42
N TYR A 116 2.52 18.86 -5.13
CA TYR A 116 3.07 17.55 -4.77
C TYR A 116 4.59 17.52 -4.63
N LYS A 117 5.29 18.29 -5.47
CA LYS A 117 6.76 18.37 -5.49
C LYS A 117 7.36 19.03 -4.24
N TYR A 118 6.56 19.74 -3.46
CA TYR A 118 7.01 20.39 -2.23
C TYR A 118 6.74 19.58 -0.97
N ILE A 119 6.02 18.45 -1.08
CA ILE A 119 5.72 17.59 0.08
C ILE A 119 6.92 16.74 0.40
N PRO A 120 7.53 16.90 1.60
CA PRO A 120 8.69 16.15 1.97
C PRO A 120 8.34 14.69 2.30
N ASN A 121 9.27 13.77 2.07
CA ASN A 121 9.09 12.35 2.41
C ASN A 121 9.17 12.06 3.92
N ASN A 122 9.70 12.99 4.71
CA ASN A 122 9.80 12.89 6.17
C ASN A 122 8.67 13.60 6.92
N GLN A 123 7.56 13.94 6.24
CA GLN A 123 6.37 14.55 6.83
C GLN A 123 5.80 13.73 7.99
N TYR A 124 5.85 12.42 7.87
CA TYR A 124 5.41 11.46 8.87
C TYR A 124 6.43 10.34 9.04
N THR A 125 6.51 9.79 10.24
CA THR A 125 7.20 8.52 10.45
C THR A 125 6.43 7.38 9.77
N ARG A 126 7.10 6.26 9.55
CA ARG A 126 6.45 5.06 8.98
C ARG A 126 5.27 4.59 9.81
N GLU A 127 5.38 4.68 11.14
CA GLU A 127 4.33 4.31 12.07
C GLU A 127 3.10 5.20 11.94
N GLU A 128 3.30 6.53 11.89
CA GLU A 128 2.22 7.50 11.70
C GLU A 128 1.52 7.31 10.36
N LEU A 129 2.28 7.07 9.28
CA LEU A 129 1.72 6.77 7.96
C LEU A 129 0.85 5.52 7.97
N LEU A 130 1.32 4.43 8.58
CA LEU A 130 0.55 3.19 8.70
C LEU A 130 -0.73 3.40 9.50
N GLY A 131 -0.68 4.23 10.56
CA GLY A 131 -1.86 4.63 11.33
C GLY A 131 -2.86 5.42 10.49
N LYS A 132 -2.40 6.40 9.71
CA LYS A 132 -3.25 7.17 8.79
C LYS A 132 -3.90 6.28 7.72
N ILE A 133 -3.13 5.38 7.13
CA ILE A 133 -3.62 4.43 6.14
C ILE A 133 -4.68 3.49 6.75
N ALA A 134 -4.43 2.99 7.95
CA ALA A 134 -5.40 2.16 8.66
C ALA A 134 -6.71 2.92 8.94
N GLN A 135 -6.60 4.18 9.38
CA GLN A 135 -7.76 5.02 9.62
C GLN A 135 -8.54 5.29 8.33
N GLU A 136 -7.87 5.56 7.22
CA GLU A 136 -8.54 5.76 5.92
C GLU A 136 -9.33 4.52 5.47
N PHE A 137 -8.82 3.31 5.71
CA PHE A 137 -9.58 2.08 5.47
C PHE A 137 -10.81 1.98 6.37
N LEU A 138 -10.70 2.32 7.66
CA LEU A 138 -11.81 2.28 8.61
C LEU A 138 -12.89 3.30 8.25
N ASP A 139 -12.50 4.54 7.97
CA ASP A 139 -13.42 5.61 7.58
C ASP A 139 -14.17 5.26 6.27
N ALA A 140 -13.47 4.65 5.32
CA ALA A 140 -14.09 4.20 4.08
C ALA A 140 -15.05 3.02 4.30
N ALA A 141 -14.80 2.15 5.28
CA ALA A 141 -15.65 1.00 5.58
C ALA A 141 -17.06 1.41 5.99
N ASP A 142 -17.23 2.56 6.66
CA ASP A 142 -18.53 3.06 7.11
C ASP A 142 -19.47 3.40 5.93
N ASP A 143 -18.90 3.78 4.79
CA ASP A 143 -19.63 4.18 3.59
C ASP A 143 -19.76 3.04 2.55
N LEU A 144 -19.20 1.87 2.84
CA LEU A 144 -19.23 0.70 1.96
C LEU A 144 -20.34 -0.27 2.36
N PRO A 145 -21.03 -0.89 1.39
CA PRO A 145 -22.01 -1.93 1.67
C PRO A 145 -21.31 -3.25 2.03
N ASP A 146 -22.04 -4.12 2.75
CA ASP A 146 -21.58 -5.47 3.08
C ASP A 146 -21.47 -6.35 1.83
N THR A 147 -22.32 -6.13 0.83
CA THR A 147 -22.32 -6.84 -0.44
C THR A 147 -22.50 -5.87 -1.60
N GLN A 148 -21.97 -6.23 -2.77
CA GLN A 148 -22.11 -5.45 -4.00
C GLN A 148 -22.79 -6.30 -5.08
N SER A 149 -23.60 -5.66 -5.92
CA SER A 149 -24.27 -6.33 -7.05
C SER A 149 -23.30 -6.79 -8.15
N GLN A 150 -22.14 -6.10 -8.27
CA GLN A 150 -21.09 -6.45 -9.21
C GLN A 150 -19.98 -7.18 -8.47
N VAL A 151 -19.64 -8.39 -8.93
CA VAL A 151 -18.53 -9.19 -8.40
C VAL A 151 -17.21 -8.44 -8.57
N GLY A 152 -16.36 -8.49 -7.55
CA GLY A 152 -15.05 -7.86 -7.54
C GLY A 152 -15.03 -6.41 -7.07
N ARG A 153 -16.16 -5.79 -6.77
CA ARG A 153 -16.19 -4.48 -6.14
C ARG A 153 -15.83 -4.56 -4.65
N ILE A 154 -15.29 -3.46 -4.14
CA ILE A 154 -14.87 -3.33 -2.76
C ILE A 154 -16.08 -3.31 -1.83
N THR A 155 -16.04 -4.15 -0.81
CA THR A 155 -17.03 -4.24 0.25
C THR A 155 -16.46 -3.77 1.59
N LYS A 156 -17.32 -3.54 2.56
CA LYS A 156 -16.94 -3.20 3.94
C LYS A 156 -15.92 -4.18 4.53
N ASN A 157 -16.12 -5.48 4.33
CA ASN A 157 -15.23 -6.51 4.84
C ASN A 157 -13.82 -6.45 4.24
N ILE A 158 -13.70 -6.06 2.98
CA ILE A 158 -12.40 -5.84 2.33
C ILE A 158 -11.67 -4.67 3.00
N ALA A 159 -12.36 -3.56 3.25
CA ALA A 159 -11.77 -2.41 3.94
C ALA A 159 -11.30 -2.77 5.35
N TYR A 160 -12.09 -3.49 6.14
CA TYR A 160 -11.68 -3.98 7.46
C TYR A 160 -10.48 -4.93 7.42
N ALA A 161 -10.42 -5.83 6.44
CA ALA A 161 -9.28 -6.74 6.29
C ALA A 161 -7.97 -5.98 6.00
N TYR A 162 -8.03 -4.95 5.16
CA TYR A 162 -6.87 -4.11 4.88
C TYR A 162 -6.52 -3.18 6.06
N ALA A 163 -7.50 -2.66 6.78
CA ALA A 163 -7.27 -1.91 8.03
C ALA A 163 -6.53 -2.77 9.06
N ALA A 164 -7.01 -3.99 9.30
CA ALA A 164 -6.36 -4.93 10.21
C ALA A 164 -4.92 -5.24 9.79
N LYS A 165 -4.67 -5.42 8.49
CA LYS A 165 -3.32 -5.62 7.95
C LYS A 165 -2.43 -4.40 8.19
N ALA A 166 -2.91 -3.18 7.95
CA ALA A 166 -2.15 -1.95 8.18
C ALA A 166 -1.83 -1.76 9.69
N ILE A 167 -2.78 -2.02 10.57
CA ILE A 167 -2.59 -1.98 12.03
C ILE A 167 -1.55 -3.00 12.48
N LEU A 168 -1.56 -4.21 11.92
CA LEU A 168 -0.54 -5.22 12.22
C LEU A 168 0.85 -4.73 11.85
N TYR A 169 1.02 -4.15 10.65
CA TYR A 169 2.30 -3.58 10.21
C TYR A 169 2.73 -2.38 11.08
N GLN A 170 1.79 -1.56 11.54
CA GLN A 170 2.05 -0.47 12.50
C GLN A 170 2.54 -1.03 13.84
N ALA A 171 1.88 -2.06 14.36
CA ALA A 171 2.25 -2.69 15.64
C ALA A 171 3.65 -3.33 15.58
N ILE A 172 3.97 -4.01 14.49
CA ILE A 172 5.30 -4.60 14.27
C ILE A 172 6.38 -3.52 14.26
N ASN A 173 6.12 -2.38 13.65
CA ASN A 173 7.05 -1.24 13.65
C ASN A 173 7.31 -0.64 15.05
N LYS A 174 6.32 -0.70 15.94
CA LYS A 174 6.45 -0.25 17.35
C LYS A 174 7.27 -1.21 18.20
N MET A 175 7.38 -2.46 17.79
CA MET A 175 8.07 -3.46 18.56
C MET A 175 9.57 -3.35 18.36
N THR A 176 10.29 -3.01 19.44
CA THR A 176 11.74 -3.16 19.47
C THR A 176 12.14 -4.64 19.43
N ILE A 177 13.30 -4.96 18.86
CA ILE A 177 13.85 -6.32 18.79
C ILE A 177 13.78 -7.02 20.16
N THR A 178 14.02 -6.29 21.24
CA THR A 178 13.94 -6.80 22.62
C THR A 178 12.53 -7.30 22.99
N LYS A 179 11.48 -6.57 22.57
CA LYS A 179 10.08 -7.01 22.81
C LYS A 179 9.72 -8.25 21.96
N TRP A 180 10.23 -8.33 20.74
CA TRP A 180 10.09 -9.52 19.91
C TRP A 180 10.71 -10.77 20.55
N LEU A 181 11.94 -10.65 21.03
CA LEU A 181 12.65 -11.73 21.71
C LEU A 181 11.91 -12.18 22.99
N LEU A 182 11.35 -11.24 23.76
CA LEU A 182 10.54 -11.54 24.95
C LEU A 182 9.24 -12.28 24.59
N LEU A 183 8.57 -11.91 23.53
CA LEU A 183 7.37 -12.61 23.04
C LEU A 183 7.68 -14.03 22.56
N ILE A 184 8.74 -14.21 21.79
CA ILE A 184 9.19 -15.52 21.33
C ILE A 184 9.58 -16.40 22.52
N SER A 185 10.37 -15.90 23.47
CA SER A 185 10.75 -16.64 24.67
C SER A 185 9.56 -17.05 25.53
N SER A 186 8.55 -16.19 25.67
CA SER A 186 7.34 -16.51 26.43
C SER A 186 6.44 -17.52 25.75
N CYS A 187 6.48 -17.63 24.42
CA CYS A 187 5.79 -18.69 23.66
C CYS A 187 6.50 -20.04 23.80
N TRP A 188 7.84 -20.08 23.81
CA TRP A 188 8.61 -21.33 23.95
C TRP A 188 8.55 -21.92 25.34
N LEU A 189 8.28 -21.11 26.37
CA LEU A 189 8.18 -21.59 27.76
C LEU A 189 6.79 -22.20 28.11
N LYS A 190 5.85 -22.22 27.18
CA LYS A 190 4.48 -22.77 27.36
C LYS A 190 4.25 -24.12 26.66
N TRP A 191 5.28 -24.69 26.07
CA TRP A 191 5.33 -26.06 25.51
C TRP A 191 6.41 -26.88 26.26
#